data_810ad8d733a92428b5a27f82acb81bf0
#
_entry.id   810ad8d733a92428b5a27f82acb81bf0
#
_cell.length_a   1.000
_cell.length_b   1.000
_cell.length_c   1.000
_cell.angle_alpha   90.00
_cell.angle_beta   90.00
_cell.angle_gamma   90.00
#
_symmetry.space_group_name_H-M   'P 1'
#
loop_
_entity.id
_entity.type
_entity.pdbx_description
1 polymer ?
#
loop_
_entity_poly.entity_id
_entity_poly.type
_entity_poly.pdbx_seq_one_letter_code
_entity_poly.pdbx_strand_id
1 'polypeptide(L)'
;MADVTMPQLGETVTEGTITQWFKNVGDAVAMDEVLFEVSTDKVDSEVPSPVAGVLTEILAAEGDVVEVGQVLCRIGDVADGPAPAAPAPEAAPAPMPEPEPAPTSSAPETPPPADGLILSPVVRRLIADNRLDATTITGTGLGGRITRADVEAVIQAQSTGTVPAAPAAPAAPAPAPAAARPVPAPAAAPVPAVGARDEVVPLSNIRKRTAEHMVMSKHTSPHVLTAMEIDYERVEHVRKAHKAGWKAEEGFSLTYLPFITRAVADALRDFPHLNASFGGDHLVVHDSINIAVAVDIGFEGLLAPVVKGVEGKRLRQLAREIKDLADRTRTKQLTPDDLSGGTFTLTNAGQYGTMMQFPIINQPQVAILSTDGVKRKPVVVTDEFGNESIAIHSVGVLALAWDHRAFDGAYAAAFLNRVQEIIETRDWEAEVR
;
A
#
# COMPACT_ATOMS: atom_id res chain seq x y z
N MET A 1 26.94 -6.59 37.27
CA MET A 1 25.91 -6.18 36.30
C MET A 1 26.47 -5.03 35.51
N ALA A 2 26.44 -5.10 34.21
CA ALA A 2 26.81 -4.03 33.26
C ALA A 2 25.59 -3.58 32.48
N ASP A 3 25.40 -2.27 32.39
CA ASP A 3 24.33 -1.69 31.57
C ASP A 3 24.85 -1.52 30.12
N VAL A 4 24.11 -2.03 29.16
CA VAL A 4 24.37 -1.85 27.72
C VAL A 4 23.50 -0.72 27.21
N THR A 5 24.15 0.32 26.68
CA THR A 5 23.45 1.53 26.18
C THR A 5 23.50 1.59 24.66
N MET A 6 22.56 2.34 24.08
CA MET A 6 22.52 2.64 22.65
C MET A 6 23.82 3.36 22.24
N PRO A 7 24.65 2.77 21.36
CA PRO A 7 25.89 3.43 20.92
C PRO A 7 25.58 4.52 19.89
N GLN A 8 26.51 5.47 19.73
CA GLN A 8 26.43 6.49 18.71
C GLN A 8 26.82 5.91 17.33
N LEU A 9 25.83 5.65 16.47
CA LEU A 9 26.01 5.01 15.15
C LEU A 9 26.30 6.02 14.01
N GLY A 10 26.70 7.28 14.35
CA GLY A 10 27.04 8.34 13.40
C GLY A 10 26.97 9.72 14.03
N GLU A 11 27.64 10.71 13.44
CA GLU A 11 27.74 12.08 14.02
C GLU A 11 26.39 12.83 14.10
N THR A 12 25.37 12.40 13.36
CA THR A 12 24.05 13.07 13.27
C THR A 12 22.88 12.19 13.74
N VAL A 13 23.15 10.95 14.21
CA VAL A 13 22.10 10.04 14.69
C VAL A 13 21.81 10.33 16.15
N THR A 14 20.58 10.72 16.48
CA THR A 14 20.12 10.99 17.85
C THR A 14 19.20 9.89 18.40
N GLU A 15 18.58 9.09 17.53
CA GLU A 15 17.66 8.02 17.89
C GLU A 15 17.75 6.86 16.89
N GLY A 16 17.32 5.66 17.30
CA GLY A 16 17.25 4.48 16.46
C GLY A 16 16.11 3.55 16.92
N THR A 17 15.62 2.71 16.02
CA THR A 17 14.58 1.70 16.34
C THR A 17 15.22 0.33 16.46
N ILE A 18 14.95 -0.40 17.52
CA ILE A 18 15.41 -1.79 17.68
C ILE A 18 14.61 -2.66 16.71
N THR A 19 15.29 -3.27 15.75
CA THR A 19 14.65 -4.12 14.74
C THR A 19 14.54 -5.57 15.17
N GLN A 20 15.55 -6.08 15.85
CA GLN A 20 15.58 -7.48 16.31
C GLN A 20 16.55 -7.69 17.47
N TRP A 21 16.18 -8.55 18.43
CA TRP A 21 17.07 -9.13 19.45
C TRP A 21 17.57 -10.49 19.00
N PHE A 22 18.87 -10.72 19.04
CA PHE A 22 19.50 -12.02 18.72
C PHE A 22 19.67 -12.90 19.97
N LYS A 23 19.46 -12.33 21.15
CA LYS A 23 19.58 -13.01 22.46
C LYS A 23 18.35 -12.75 23.33
N ASN A 24 17.96 -13.76 24.10
CA ASN A 24 16.84 -13.67 25.04
C ASN A 24 17.35 -13.52 26.48
N VAL A 25 16.48 -13.06 27.38
CA VAL A 25 16.79 -13.01 28.81
C VAL A 25 17.09 -14.41 29.30
N GLY A 26 18.27 -14.58 29.90
CA GLY A 26 18.83 -15.86 30.36
C GLY A 26 19.89 -16.45 29.44
N ASP A 27 20.11 -15.92 28.26
CA ASP A 27 21.14 -16.40 27.33
C ASP A 27 22.53 -15.91 27.74
N ALA A 28 23.53 -16.79 27.59
CA ALA A 28 24.94 -16.43 27.74
C ALA A 28 25.41 -15.61 26.52
N VAL A 29 26.13 -14.54 26.77
CA VAL A 29 26.65 -13.61 25.77
C VAL A 29 28.16 -13.53 25.91
N ALA A 30 28.88 -13.70 24.80
CA ALA A 30 30.34 -13.48 24.75
C ALA A 30 30.63 -11.98 24.48
N MET A 31 31.84 -11.56 24.85
CA MET A 31 32.32 -10.23 24.46
C MET A 31 32.39 -10.13 22.95
N ASP A 32 31.92 -9.00 22.38
CA ASP A 32 31.79 -8.73 20.94
C ASP A 32 30.74 -9.60 20.18
N GLU A 33 29.90 -10.35 20.88
CA GLU A 33 28.80 -11.09 20.29
C GLU A 33 27.62 -10.17 20.04
N VAL A 34 26.99 -10.24 18.84
CA VAL A 34 25.87 -9.40 18.45
C VAL A 34 24.65 -9.64 19.35
N LEU A 35 24.15 -8.57 19.98
CA LEU A 35 23.00 -8.61 20.90
C LEU A 35 21.69 -8.28 20.18
N PHE A 36 21.69 -7.20 19.42
CA PHE A 36 20.51 -6.69 18.74
C PHE A 36 20.89 -5.89 17.52
N GLU A 37 19.93 -5.66 16.63
CA GLU A 37 20.04 -4.80 15.45
C GLU A 37 19.24 -3.52 15.68
N VAL A 38 19.83 -2.37 15.29
CA VAL A 38 19.19 -1.06 15.35
C VAL A 38 19.09 -0.48 13.95
N SER A 39 17.90 -0.06 13.55
CA SER A 39 17.65 0.70 12.34
C SER A 39 17.60 2.19 12.65
N THR A 40 18.40 2.96 11.92
CA THR A 40 18.38 4.41 11.96
C THR A 40 17.82 4.95 10.64
N ASP A 41 17.62 6.26 10.52
CA ASP A 41 17.19 6.92 9.28
C ASP A 41 18.14 6.68 8.08
N LYS A 42 19.37 6.18 8.34
CA LYS A 42 20.41 6.05 7.32
C LYS A 42 20.95 4.63 7.14
N VAL A 43 21.08 3.85 8.20
CA VAL A 43 21.72 2.52 8.15
C VAL A 43 21.17 1.63 9.25
N ASP A 44 21.00 0.34 8.93
CA ASP A 44 20.80 -0.73 9.93
C ASP A 44 22.16 -1.17 10.44
N SER A 45 22.36 -1.22 11.75
CA SER A 45 23.63 -1.56 12.39
C SER A 45 23.43 -2.61 13.47
N GLU A 46 24.29 -3.62 13.46
CA GLU A 46 24.37 -4.63 14.51
C GLU A 46 25.16 -4.09 15.70
N VAL A 47 24.64 -4.25 16.91
CA VAL A 47 25.28 -3.79 18.15
C VAL A 47 25.82 -4.98 18.93
N PRO A 48 27.16 -5.10 19.05
CA PRO A 48 27.80 -6.15 19.81
C PRO A 48 27.80 -5.86 21.32
N SER A 49 27.90 -6.90 22.12
CA SER A 49 28.04 -6.80 23.59
C SER A 49 29.39 -6.25 23.97
N PRO A 50 29.47 -5.21 24.83
CA PRO A 50 30.74 -4.70 25.35
C PRO A 50 31.35 -5.59 26.44
N VAL A 51 30.59 -6.55 26.98
CA VAL A 51 31.01 -7.44 28.09
C VAL A 51 30.47 -8.85 27.87
N ALA A 52 31.20 -9.85 28.40
CA ALA A 52 30.69 -11.21 28.48
C ALA A 52 29.88 -11.41 29.78
N GLY A 53 28.77 -12.17 29.70
CA GLY A 53 27.93 -12.46 30.88
C GLY A 53 26.63 -13.17 30.48
N VAL A 54 25.60 -13.06 31.31
CA VAL A 54 24.25 -13.56 31.04
C VAL A 54 23.31 -12.36 30.93
N LEU A 55 22.48 -12.31 29.87
CA LEU A 55 21.48 -11.27 29.66
C LEU A 55 20.39 -11.41 30.74
N THR A 56 20.35 -10.49 31.70
CA THR A 56 19.44 -10.57 32.87
C THR A 56 18.12 -9.83 32.62
N GLU A 57 18.14 -8.74 31.87
CA GLU A 57 16.95 -7.93 31.63
C GLU A 57 17.04 -7.20 30.29
N ILE A 58 15.94 -7.16 29.52
CA ILE A 58 15.76 -6.36 28.33
C ILE A 58 14.79 -5.22 28.70
N LEU A 59 15.23 -3.97 28.54
CA LEU A 59 14.49 -2.76 28.93
C LEU A 59 13.79 -2.09 27.73
N ALA A 60 14.25 -2.38 26.51
CA ALA A 60 13.65 -1.88 25.28
C ALA A 60 13.26 -3.08 24.38
N ALA A 61 11.99 -3.15 23.96
CA ALA A 61 11.46 -4.23 23.13
C ALA A 61 11.78 -4.02 21.64
N GLU A 62 11.60 -5.07 20.83
CA GLU A 62 11.63 -4.95 19.37
C GLU A 62 10.54 -3.98 18.90
N GLY A 63 10.92 -3.00 18.07
CA GLY A 63 10.05 -1.93 17.58
C GLY A 63 10.12 -0.64 18.39
N ASP A 64 10.79 -0.60 19.53
CA ASP A 64 10.93 0.61 20.33
C ASP A 64 11.94 1.57 19.72
N VAL A 65 11.60 2.87 19.76
CA VAL A 65 12.51 3.97 19.41
C VAL A 65 13.31 4.35 20.65
N VAL A 66 14.63 4.33 20.55
CA VAL A 66 15.55 4.55 21.65
C VAL A 66 16.56 5.65 21.32
N GLU A 67 16.86 6.51 22.29
CA GLU A 67 17.81 7.60 22.12
C GLU A 67 19.26 7.13 22.37
N VAL A 68 20.23 7.78 21.73
CA VAL A 68 21.67 7.52 21.95
C VAL A 68 22.00 7.71 23.43
N GLY A 69 22.63 6.69 24.05
CA GLY A 69 22.96 6.65 25.48
C GLY A 69 21.87 6.08 26.41
N GLN A 70 20.69 5.77 25.90
CA GLN A 70 19.64 5.08 26.67
C GLN A 70 20.06 3.64 26.99
N VAL A 71 19.76 3.17 28.22
CA VAL A 71 20.04 1.79 28.64
C VAL A 71 19.02 0.86 28.00
N LEU A 72 19.51 -0.16 27.27
CA LEU A 72 18.67 -1.08 26.50
C LEU A 72 18.55 -2.46 27.15
N CYS A 73 19.61 -2.93 27.79
CA CYS A 73 19.62 -4.21 28.51
C CYS A 73 20.66 -4.23 29.61
N ARG A 74 20.58 -5.26 30.48
CA ARG A 74 21.53 -5.53 31.56
C ARG A 74 22.15 -6.90 31.43
N ILE A 75 23.47 -6.97 31.63
CA ILE A 75 24.25 -8.20 31.60
C ILE A 75 24.81 -8.41 33.00
N GLY A 76 24.52 -9.58 33.59
CA GLY A 76 25.03 -10.02 34.89
C GLY A 76 26.21 -10.98 34.76
N ASP A 77 26.93 -11.19 35.88
CA ASP A 77 27.96 -12.21 35.94
C ASP A 77 27.36 -13.63 35.90
N VAL A 78 28.11 -14.61 35.40
CA VAL A 78 27.69 -16.01 35.15
C VAL A 78 27.18 -16.73 36.43
N ALA A 79 27.31 -16.11 37.62
CA ALA A 79 26.93 -16.69 38.93
C ALA A 79 25.49 -16.40 39.38
N ASP A 80 24.74 -15.46 38.72
CA ASP A 80 23.42 -14.98 39.18
C ASP A 80 22.24 -15.37 38.29
N GLY A 81 22.40 -16.30 37.34
CA GLY A 81 21.33 -16.78 36.48
C GLY A 81 20.44 -17.84 37.18
N PRO A 82 19.08 -17.77 37.08
CA PRO A 82 18.21 -18.84 37.54
C PRO A 82 18.45 -20.13 36.77
N ALA A 83 18.59 -21.26 37.49
CA ALA A 83 18.74 -22.58 36.90
C ALA A 83 17.58 -22.95 35.95
N PRO A 84 17.85 -23.67 34.85
CA PRO A 84 16.79 -24.03 33.89
C PRO A 84 15.76 -24.97 34.54
N ALA A 85 14.50 -24.59 34.52
CA ALA A 85 13.38 -25.40 34.96
C ALA A 85 13.20 -26.58 34.00
N ALA A 86 13.18 -27.80 34.55
CA ALA A 86 12.88 -29.04 33.84
C ALA A 86 11.47 -29.03 33.27
N PRO A 87 11.22 -29.65 32.09
CA PRO A 87 9.90 -29.66 31.45
C PRO A 87 8.89 -30.48 32.27
N ALA A 88 7.73 -29.90 32.56
CA ALA A 88 6.59 -30.58 33.17
C ALA A 88 5.92 -31.53 32.17
N PRO A 89 5.37 -32.67 32.61
CA PRO A 89 4.77 -33.66 31.71
C PRO A 89 3.45 -33.19 31.12
N GLU A 90 3.30 -33.50 29.85
CA GLU A 90 2.16 -33.28 28.98
C GLU A 90 0.87 -33.93 29.52
N ALA A 91 -0.16 -33.16 29.79
CA ALA A 91 -1.47 -33.64 30.19
C ALA A 91 -2.29 -34.03 28.95
N ALA A 92 -2.87 -35.23 28.95
CA ALA A 92 -3.69 -35.80 27.90
C ALA A 92 -4.96 -34.95 27.60
N PRO A 93 -5.45 -34.92 26.38
CA PRO A 93 -6.62 -34.11 26.00
C PRO A 93 -7.93 -34.72 26.51
N ALA A 94 -8.79 -33.85 27.07
CA ALA A 94 -10.14 -34.16 27.43
C ALA A 94 -11.07 -34.26 26.19
N PRO A 95 -12.11 -35.10 26.20
CA PRO A 95 -12.95 -35.29 25.02
C PRO A 95 -13.85 -34.10 24.73
N MET A 96 -14.00 -33.78 23.44
CA MET A 96 -14.93 -32.78 22.90
C MET A 96 -16.40 -33.16 23.17
N PRO A 97 -17.26 -32.20 23.50
CA PRO A 97 -18.69 -32.40 23.50
C PRO A 97 -19.26 -32.38 22.08
N GLU A 98 -20.24 -33.26 21.87
CA GLU A 98 -21.00 -33.46 20.63
C GLU A 98 -21.88 -32.23 20.30
N PRO A 99 -22.05 -31.83 19.02
CA PRO A 99 -22.80 -30.64 18.66
C PRO A 99 -24.31 -30.85 18.79
N GLU A 100 -24.97 -29.95 19.53
CA GLU A 100 -26.43 -29.83 19.58
C GLU A 100 -27.00 -29.34 18.23
N PRO A 101 -28.21 -29.82 17.84
CA PRO A 101 -28.79 -29.43 16.57
C PRO A 101 -29.30 -28.00 16.57
N ALA A 102 -29.04 -27.30 15.49
CA ALA A 102 -29.46 -25.92 15.25
C ALA A 102 -31.00 -25.78 15.24
N PRO A 103 -31.55 -24.69 15.83
CA PRO A 103 -32.97 -24.42 15.75
C PRO A 103 -33.37 -23.95 14.35
N THR A 104 -34.43 -24.54 13.84
CA THR A 104 -35.11 -24.19 12.59
C THR A 104 -35.59 -22.72 12.60
N SER A 105 -35.17 -21.97 11.60
CA SER A 105 -35.62 -20.62 11.33
C SER A 105 -37.09 -20.56 11.01
N SER A 106 -37.90 -19.99 11.92
CA SER A 106 -39.25 -19.54 11.61
C SER A 106 -39.22 -18.18 10.91
N ALA A 107 -39.92 -18.05 9.81
CA ALA A 107 -40.08 -16.83 9.04
C ALA A 107 -40.66 -15.67 9.90
N PRO A 108 -40.25 -14.41 9.67
CA PRO A 108 -40.77 -13.30 10.45
C PRO A 108 -42.17 -12.92 10.04
N GLU A 109 -43.08 -12.94 11.03
CA GLU A 109 -44.42 -12.36 10.88
C GLU A 109 -44.35 -10.84 10.63
N THR A 110 -45.11 -10.40 9.66
CA THR A 110 -45.27 -8.96 9.33
C THR A 110 -46.23 -8.37 10.38
N PRO A 111 -45.90 -7.26 11.04
CA PRO A 111 -46.83 -6.58 11.96
C PRO A 111 -48.01 -5.99 11.19
N PRO A 112 -49.23 -5.95 11.80
CA PRO A 112 -50.45 -5.45 11.15
C PRO A 112 -50.35 -3.93 10.85
N PRO A 113 -51.05 -3.44 9.81
CA PRO A 113 -51.06 -2.03 9.44
C PRO A 113 -51.73 -1.20 10.54
N ALA A 114 -51.03 -0.12 10.96
CA ALA A 114 -51.56 0.88 11.90
C ALA A 114 -52.66 1.71 11.21
N ASP A 115 -53.91 1.44 11.50
CA ASP A 115 -55.05 2.25 11.09
C ASP A 115 -55.08 3.56 11.89
N GLY A 116 -55.02 4.70 11.19
CA GLY A 116 -55.27 6.02 11.74
C GLY A 116 -54.19 7.10 11.58
N LEU A 117 -52.95 6.74 11.25
CA LEU A 117 -51.90 7.74 11.07
C LEU A 117 -51.70 8.12 9.58
N ILE A 118 -51.85 9.42 9.24
CA ILE A 118 -51.63 9.92 7.89
C ILE A 118 -50.13 10.04 7.64
N LEU A 119 -49.52 8.97 7.10
CA LEU A 119 -48.09 8.91 6.78
C LEU A 119 -47.87 9.14 5.27
N SER A 120 -46.82 9.90 4.91
CA SER A 120 -46.43 10.00 3.52
C SER A 120 -45.87 8.67 3.00
N PRO A 121 -45.92 8.37 1.68
CA PRO A 121 -45.40 7.11 1.13
C PRO A 121 -43.94 6.84 1.48
N VAL A 122 -43.11 7.88 1.54
CA VAL A 122 -41.68 7.82 1.89
C VAL A 122 -41.50 7.46 3.37
N VAL A 123 -42.25 8.10 4.27
CA VAL A 123 -42.20 7.85 5.72
C VAL A 123 -42.68 6.44 6.03
N ARG A 124 -43.74 5.98 5.39
CA ARG A 124 -44.29 4.60 5.55
C ARG A 124 -43.27 3.56 5.15
N ARG A 125 -42.57 3.78 4.03
CA ARG A 125 -41.50 2.87 3.57
C ARG A 125 -40.32 2.84 4.54
N LEU A 126 -39.87 4.02 5.03
CA LEU A 126 -38.74 4.12 5.95
C LEU A 126 -39.04 3.41 7.30
N ILE A 127 -40.28 3.53 7.81
CA ILE A 127 -40.76 2.84 9.02
C ILE A 127 -40.78 1.32 8.78
N ALA A 128 -41.27 0.85 7.64
CA ALA A 128 -41.32 -0.54 7.28
C ALA A 128 -39.95 -1.18 7.09
N ASP A 129 -39.04 -0.48 6.38
CA ASP A 129 -37.67 -0.95 6.10
C ASP A 129 -36.85 -1.09 7.39
N ASN A 130 -37.12 -0.27 8.41
CA ASN A 130 -36.42 -0.28 9.69
C ASN A 130 -37.20 -0.98 10.82
N ARG A 131 -38.35 -1.59 10.52
CA ARG A 131 -39.23 -2.31 11.47
C ARG A 131 -39.60 -1.49 12.72
N LEU A 132 -39.87 -0.20 12.52
CA LEU A 132 -40.24 0.74 13.58
C LEU A 132 -41.75 0.71 13.81
N ASP A 133 -42.16 0.97 15.07
CA ASP A 133 -43.58 1.14 15.40
C ASP A 133 -43.95 2.63 15.25
N ALA A 134 -44.83 2.92 14.28
CA ALA A 134 -45.27 4.27 13.97
C ALA A 134 -45.98 4.97 15.17
N THR A 135 -46.54 4.19 16.12
CA THR A 135 -47.22 4.74 17.29
C THR A 135 -46.26 5.27 18.35
N THR A 136 -44.98 4.88 18.32
CA THR A 136 -43.97 5.29 19.26
C THR A 136 -43.19 6.53 18.77
N ILE A 137 -43.42 6.95 17.53
CA ILE A 137 -42.71 8.09 16.93
C ILE A 137 -43.53 9.36 17.09
N THR A 138 -43.00 10.35 17.86
CA THR A 138 -43.60 11.67 18.03
C THR A 138 -43.38 12.49 16.75
N GLY A 139 -44.47 12.84 16.05
CA GLY A 139 -44.40 13.67 14.84
C GLY A 139 -44.20 15.16 15.16
N THR A 140 -43.21 15.82 14.55
CA THR A 140 -42.93 17.24 14.67
C THR A 140 -43.51 18.10 13.52
N GLY A 141 -44.16 17.49 12.54
CA GLY A 141 -44.80 18.18 11.40
C GLY A 141 -46.11 18.87 11.73
N LEU A 142 -46.60 19.69 10.79
CA LEU A 142 -47.83 20.45 10.94
C LEU A 142 -49.02 19.53 11.29
N GLY A 143 -49.67 19.76 12.44
CA GLY A 143 -50.78 18.93 12.93
C GLY A 143 -50.33 17.56 13.51
N GLY A 144 -49.12 17.47 14.06
CA GLY A 144 -48.62 16.23 14.67
C GLY A 144 -48.22 15.13 13.67
N ARG A 145 -48.02 15.47 12.39
CA ARG A 145 -47.64 14.51 11.34
C ARG A 145 -46.21 14.06 11.49
N ILE A 146 -45.97 12.72 11.38
CA ILE A 146 -44.61 12.17 11.39
C ILE A 146 -43.91 12.53 10.09
N THR A 147 -42.75 13.22 10.22
CA THR A 147 -41.90 13.61 9.11
C THR A 147 -40.78 12.59 8.89
N ARG A 148 -40.05 12.72 7.78
CA ARG A 148 -38.88 11.88 7.49
C ARG A 148 -37.78 12.08 8.56
N ALA A 149 -37.57 13.32 9.02
CA ALA A 149 -36.59 13.64 10.05
C ALA A 149 -36.89 12.96 11.39
N ASP A 150 -38.17 12.84 11.76
CA ASP A 150 -38.57 12.17 12.99
C ASP A 150 -38.22 10.67 12.97
N VAL A 151 -38.43 10.03 11.83
CA VAL A 151 -38.07 8.59 11.66
C VAL A 151 -36.57 8.40 11.65
N GLU A 152 -35.81 9.26 10.97
CA GLU A 152 -34.35 9.23 10.92
C GLU A 152 -33.75 9.47 12.33
N ALA A 153 -34.33 10.37 13.15
CA ALA A 153 -33.91 10.59 14.52
C ALA A 153 -34.12 9.35 15.42
N VAL A 154 -35.22 8.62 15.25
CA VAL A 154 -35.49 7.36 15.98
C VAL A 154 -34.52 6.25 15.54
N ILE A 155 -34.23 6.13 14.25
CA ILE A 155 -33.24 5.19 13.73
C ILE A 155 -31.86 5.47 14.33
N GLN A 156 -31.48 6.75 14.36
CA GLN A 156 -30.20 7.19 14.92
C GLN A 156 -30.13 6.96 16.43
N ALA A 157 -31.23 7.18 17.17
CA ALA A 157 -31.33 6.90 18.60
C ALA A 157 -31.22 5.40 18.91
N GLN A 158 -31.81 4.54 18.08
CA GLN A 158 -31.69 3.08 18.22
C GLN A 158 -30.29 2.57 17.87
N SER A 159 -29.61 3.20 16.91
CA SER A 159 -28.24 2.84 16.55
C SER A 159 -27.21 3.34 17.58
N THR A 160 -27.53 4.36 18.35
CA THR A 160 -26.67 4.93 19.41
C THR A 160 -27.01 4.42 20.83
N GLY A 161 -28.03 3.58 20.98
CA GLY A 161 -28.37 2.93 22.26
C GLY A 161 -28.85 3.86 23.37
N THR A 162 -29.46 5.03 23.04
CA THR A 162 -29.89 6.03 24.02
C THR A 162 -31.39 5.89 24.27
N VAL A 163 -31.77 5.38 25.45
CA VAL A 163 -33.15 5.38 25.97
C VAL A 163 -33.43 6.73 26.65
N PRO A 164 -34.58 7.38 26.48
CA PRO A 164 -34.90 8.65 27.16
C PRO A 164 -34.96 8.47 28.68
N ALA A 165 -34.17 9.26 29.41
CA ALA A 165 -34.07 9.21 30.85
C ALA A 165 -35.24 9.96 31.53
N ALA A 166 -35.80 9.35 32.59
CA ALA A 166 -36.69 9.99 33.55
C ALA A 166 -35.92 10.99 34.44
N PRO A 167 -36.57 12.01 35.06
CA PRO A 167 -35.88 13.12 35.73
C PRO A 167 -35.07 12.65 36.93
N ALA A 168 -33.84 13.14 37.02
CA ALA A 168 -32.79 12.73 37.93
C ALA A 168 -32.93 13.30 39.36
N ALA A 169 -32.60 12.45 40.33
CA ALA A 169 -32.23 12.84 41.70
C ALA A 169 -30.74 13.28 41.74
N PRO A 170 -30.28 14.11 42.73
CA PRO A 170 -28.96 14.76 42.69
C PRO A 170 -27.80 13.77 42.77
N ALA A 171 -26.81 14.01 41.90
CA ALA A 171 -25.70 13.14 41.61
C ALA A 171 -24.63 13.08 42.71
N ALA A 172 -24.14 11.85 42.96
CA ALA A 172 -22.86 11.58 43.63
C ALA A 172 -21.70 11.79 42.65
N PRO A 173 -20.46 12.09 43.09
CA PRO A 173 -19.35 12.41 42.20
C PRO A 173 -18.98 11.23 41.31
N ALA A 174 -18.80 11.53 40.02
CA ALA A 174 -18.48 10.58 38.98
C ALA A 174 -17.13 9.90 39.18
N PRO A 175 -17.02 8.56 38.96
CA PRO A 175 -15.74 7.89 38.88
C PRO A 175 -15.00 8.33 37.61
N ALA A 176 -13.65 8.44 37.71
CA ALA A 176 -12.75 8.80 36.61
C ALA A 176 -12.97 7.92 35.37
N PRO A 177 -12.75 8.46 34.15
CA PRO A 177 -12.93 7.68 32.92
C PRO A 177 -12.05 6.43 32.96
N ALA A 178 -12.67 5.26 32.84
CA ALA A 178 -11.94 4.01 32.67
C ALA A 178 -11.13 4.10 31.38
N ALA A 179 -9.82 3.85 31.48
CA ALA A 179 -8.92 3.77 30.34
C ALA A 179 -9.54 2.87 29.26
N ALA A 180 -9.60 3.36 28.03
CA ALA A 180 -10.10 2.59 26.90
C ALA A 180 -9.32 1.26 26.83
N ARG A 181 -10.04 0.13 26.84
CA ARG A 181 -9.42 -1.17 26.62
C ARG A 181 -8.74 -1.16 25.26
N PRO A 182 -7.47 -1.62 25.15
CA PRO A 182 -6.82 -1.76 23.85
C PRO A 182 -7.69 -2.61 22.94
N VAL A 183 -7.99 -2.11 21.76
CA VAL A 183 -8.63 -2.90 20.70
C VAL A 183 -7.68 -4.07 20.41
N PRO A 184 -8.11 -5.33 20.48
CA PRO A 184 -7.23 -6.45 20.15
C PRO A 184 -6.68 -6.27 18.75
N ALA A 185 -5.35 -6.34 18.61
CA ALA A 185 -4.71 -6.38 17.30
C ALA A 185 -5.34 -7.52 16.47
N PRO A 186 -5.52 -7.34 15.14
CA PRO A 186 -6.02 -8.41 14.29
C PRO A 186 -5.18 -9.69 14.52
N ALA A 187 -5.85 -10.79 14.83
CA ALA A 187 -5.16 -12.07 15.01
C ALA A 187 -4.34 -12.38 13.75
N ALA A 188 -3.06 -12.69 13.94
CA ALA A 188 -2.20 -13.11 12.85
C ALA A 188 -2.85 -14.31 12.13
N ALA A 189 -2.85 -14.28 10.78
CA ALA A 189 -3.37 -15.40 10.01
C ALA A 189 -2.64 -16.69 10.41
N PRO A 190 -3.36 -17.83 10.52
CA PRO A 190 -2.73 -19.09 10.93
C PRO A 190 -1.63 -19.47 9.94
N VAL A 191 -0.43 -19.73 10.48
CA VAL A 191 0.71 -20.19 9.68
C VAL A 191 0.39 -21.61 9.21
N PRO A 192 0.50 -21.94 7.91
CA PRO A 192 0.26 -23.27 7.41
C PRO A 192 1.16 -24.32 8.08
N ALA A 193 0.64 -25.47 8.44
CA ALA A 193 1.46 -26.57 8.92
C ALA A 193 2.37 -27.09 7.79
N VAL A 194 3.66 -27.26 8.08
CA VAL A 194 4.65 -27.78 7.11
C VAL A 194 4.53 -29.28 7.03
N GLY A 195 4.22 -29.81 5.85
CA GLY A 195 4.15 -31.25 5.59
C GLY A 195 5.55 -31.88 5.40
N ALA A 196 5.65 -33.18 5.54
CA ALA A 196 6.95 -33.91 5.46
C ALA A 196 7.64 -33.83 4.09
N ARG A 197 6.96 -33.34 3.04
CA ARG A 197 7.50 -33.16 1.69
C ARG A 197 7.62 -31.69 1.28
N ASP A 198 7.29 -30.78 2.17
CA ASP A 198 7.32 -29.34 1.92
C ASP A 198 8.73 -28.81 2.16
N GLU A 199 9.17 -27.91 1.32
CA GLU A 199 10.41 -27.14 1.47
C GLU A 199 10.08 -25.78 2.07
N VAL A 200 10.76 -25.42 3.16
CA VAL A 200 10.65 -24.10 3.77
C VAL A 200 11.73 -23.21 3.18
N VAL A 201 11.31 -22.22 2.38
CA VAL A 201 12.22 -21.23 1.78
C VAL A 201 12.13 -19.93 2.57
N PRO A 202 13.19 -19.50 3.29
CA PRO A 202 13.20 -18.24 4.02
C PRO A 202 13.15 -17.05 3.06
N LEU A 203 12.36 -16.03 3.40
CA LEU A 203 12.29 -14.81 2.62
C LEU A 203 13.53 -13.95 2.85
N SER A 204 14.09 -13.38 1.76
CA SER A 204 15.13 -12.35 1.86
C SER A 204 14.58 -11.06 2.51
N ASN A 205 15.45 -10.23 3.07
CA ASN A 205 15.06 -8.95 3.68
C ASN A 205 14.31 -8.04 2.68
N ILE A 206 14.77 -7.96 1.43
CA ILE A 206 14.06 -7.23 0.36
C ILE A 206 12.64 -7.76 0.20
N ARG A 207 12.47 -9.09 0.18
CA ARG A 207 11.13 -9.71 0.02
C ARG A 207 10.23 -9.44 1.22
N LYS A 208 10.76 -9.47 2.45
CA LYS A 208 10.02 -9.14 3.68
C LYS A 208 9.53 -7.70 3.62
N ARG A 209 10.41 -6.72 3.40
CA ARG A 209 10.06 -5.29 3.26
C ARG A 209 9.06 -5.04 2.13
N THR A 210 9.23 -5.70 0.99
CA THR A 210 8.24 -5.63 -0.12
C THR A 210 6.88 -6.14 0.32
N ALA A 211 6.81 -7.27 1.03
CA ALA A 211 5.54 -7.84 1.50
C ALA A 211 4.82 -6.87 2.44
N GLU A 212 5.51 -6.31 3.43
CA GLU A 212 4.98 -5.33 4.38
C GLU A 212 4.48 -4.07 3.66
N HIS A 213 5.29 -3.50 2.77
CA HIS A 213 4.94 -2.30 1.99
C HIS A 213 3.73 -2.53 1.07
N MET A 214 3.62 -3.70 0.43
CA MET A 214 2.49 -4.02 -0.45
C MET A 214 1.20 -4.25 0.34
N VAL A 215 1.27 -4.94 1.48
CA VAL A 215 0.12 -5.11 2.37
C VAL A 215 -0.33 -3.75 2.91
N MET A 216 0.57 -2.94 3.41
CA MET A 216 0.29 -1.57 3.87
C MET A 216 -0.36 -0.73 2.77
N SER A 217 0.16 -0.74 1.55
CA SER A 217 -0.40 0.00 0.43
C SER A 217 -1.83 -0.44 0.09
N LYS A 218 -2.11 -1.76 0.08
CA LYS A 218 -3.46 -2.29 -0.18
C LYS A 218 -4.47 -1.94 0.91
N HIS A 219 -4.02 -1.83 2.16
CA HIS A 219 -4.89 -1.39 3.25
C HIS A 219 -5.08 0.14 3.29
N THR A 220 -4.07 0.89 2.82
CA THR A 220 -4.10 2.36 2.84
C THR A 220 -4.94 2.95 1.71
N SER A 221 -4.77 2.46 0.48
CA SER A 221 -5.39 3.04 -0.71
C SER A 221 -6.52 2.16 -1.25
N PRO A 222 -7.74 2.69 -1.45
CA PRO A 222 -8.78 2.02 -2.22
C PRO A 222 -8.42 2.04 -3.71
N HIS A 223 -7.69 1.00 -4.17
CA HIS A 223 -7.21 0.89 -5.54
C HIS A 223 -8.36 0.72 -6.52
N VAL A 224 -8.37 1.57 -7.54
CA VAL A 224 -9.18 1.39 -8.76
C VAL A 224 -8.25 1.18 -9.95
N LEU A 225 -8.75 0.49 -10.97
CA LEU A 225 -7.96 0.03 -12.10
C LEU A 225 -8.62 0.54 -13.38
N THR A 226 -7.83 1.21 -14.23
CA THR A 226 -8.26 1.69 -15.54
C THR A 226 -7.23 1.28 -16.58
N ALA A 227 -7.64 0.69 -17.68
CA ALA A 227 -6.74 0.27 -18.74
C ALA A 227 -7.21 0.79 -20.11
N MET A 228 -6.24 1.04 -21.00
CA MET A 228 -6.48 1.55 -22.33
C MET A 228 -5.55 0.88 -23.33
N GLU A 229 -6.07 0.47 -24.47
CA GLU A 229 -5.28 -0.03 -25.59
C GLU A 229 -4.68 1.16 -26.35
N ILE A 230 -3.39 1.08 -26.68
CA ILE A 230 -2.59 2.14 -27.29
C ILE A 230 -2.00 1.65 -28.60
N ASP A 231 -2.10 2.44 -29.64
CA ASP A 231 -1.43 2.22 -30.90
C ASP A 231 -0.01 2.83 -30.90
N TYR A 232 0.98 1.99 -30.90
CA TYR A 232 2.39 2.39 -30.91
C TYR A 232 3.01 2.44 -32.31
N GLU A 233 2.25 2.34 -33.40
CA GLU A 233 2.82 2.19 -34.74
C GLU A 233 3.73 3.38 -35.12
N ARG A 234 3.38 4.60 -34.74
CA ARG A 234 4.23 5.79 -34.95
C ARG A 234 5.57 5.67 -34.19
N VAL A 235 5.50 5.26 -32.93
CA VAL A 235 6.69 5.03 -32.10
C VAL A 235 7.52 3.89 -32.69
N GLU A 236 6.88 2.80 -33.12
CA GLU A 236 7.57 1.65 -33.71
C GLU A 236 8.26 1.99 -35.02
N HIS A 237 7.64 2.82 -35.87
CA HIS A 237 8.22 3.29 -37.11
C HIS A 237 9.53 4.06 -36.85
N VAL A 238 9.52 5.04 -35.95
CA VAL A 238 10.70 5.81 -35.57
C VAL A 238 11.76 4.93 -34.89
N ARG A 239 11.32 4.08 -33.98
CA ARG A 239 12.20 3.14 -33.27
C ARG A 239 12.94 2.20 -34.22
N LYS A 240 12.24 1.66 -35.24
CA LYS A 240 12.85 0.80 -36.28
C LYS A 240 13.84 1.57 -37.15
N ALA A 241 13.46 2.78 -37.58
CA ALA A 241 14.31 3.61 -38.44
C ALA A 241 15.64 3.97 -37.74
N HIS A 242 15.60 4.28 -36.46
CA HIS A 242 16.78 4.70 -35.69
C HIS A 242 17.52 3.57 -34.99
N LYS A 243 17.01 2.33 -34.96
CA LYS A 243 17.53 1.21 -34.17
C LYS A 243 19.03 0.97 -34.31
N ALA A 244 19.53 0.96 -35.55
CA ALA A 244 20.93 0.64 -35.82
C ALA A 244 21.86 1.80 -35.39
N GLY A 245 21.54 3.04 -35.81
CA GLY A 245 22.29 4.25 -35.44
C GLY A 245 22.31 4.46 -33.93
N TRP A 246 21.15 4.36 -33.30
CA TRP A 246 21.03 4.46 -31.86
C TRP A 246 21.91 3.46 -31.10
N LYS A 247 21.89 2.18 -31.52
CA LYS A 247 22.71 1.16 -30.87
C LYS A 247 24.20 1.41 -31.07
N ALA A 248 24.61 1.96 -32.23
CA ALA A 248 26.00 2.32 -32.48
C ALA A 248 26.48 3.51 -31.65
N GLU A 249 25.61 4.52 -31.47
CA GLU A 249 25.92 5.74 -30.72
C GLU A 249 25.82 5.56 -29.20
N GLU A 250 24.74 4.91 -28.72
CA GLU A 250 24.40 4.82 -27.30
C GLU A 250 24.83 3.50 -26.64
N GLY A 251 25.19 2.49 -27.42
CA GLY A 251 25.59 1.17 -26.91
C GLY A 251 24.45 0.25 -26.44
N PHE A 252 23.19 0.74 -26.42
CA PHE A 252 22.02 -0.04 -26.02
C PHE A 252 20.85 0.13 -27.00
N SER A 253 19.82 -0.72 -26.88
CA SER A 253 18.67 -0.70 -27.77
C SER A 253 17.63 0.35 -27.35
N LEU A 254 17.11 1.12 -28.30
CA LEU A 254 15.97 2.00 -28.10
C LEU A 254 14.69 1.18 -27.90
N THR A 255 14.10 1.27 -26.70
CA THR A 255 12.86 0.54 -26.31
C THR A 255 11.65 1.48 -26.32
N TYR A 256 10.45 0.97 -26.04
CA TYR A 256 9.24 1.77 -25.92
C TYR A 256 9.23 2.64 -24.65
N LEU A 257 9.88 2.19 -23.57
CA LEU A 257 9.78 2.82 -22.25
C LEU A 257 10.16 4.31 -22.23
N PRO A 258 11.23 4.78 -22.88
CA PRO A 258 11.55 6.22 -22.94
C PRO A 258 10.43 7.06 -23.60
N PHE A 259 9.78 6.55 -24.64
CA PHE A 259 8.65 7.21 -25.31
C PHE A 259 7.44 7.31 -24.38
N ILE A 260 7.12 6.21 -23.70
CA ILE A 260 6.03 6.17 -22.71
C ILE A 260 6.34 7.13 -21.56
N THR A 261 7.57 7.09 -21.01
CA THR A 261 8.00 8.00 -19.94
C THR A 261 7.84 9.45 -20.34
N ARG A 262 8.23 9.81 -21.58
CA ARG A 262 8.07 11.18 -22.11
C ARG A 262 6.59 11.57 -22.24
N ALA A 263 5.76 10.71 -22.77
CA ALA A 263 4.31 10.95 -22.89
C ALA A 263 3.63 11.11 -21.53
N VAL A 264 3.98 10.24 -20.58
CA VAL A 264 3.47 10.31 -19.20
C VAL A 264 3.92 11.61 -18.51
N ALA A 265 5.17 12.03 -18.67
CA ALA A 265 5.67 13.27 -18.09
C ALA A 265 4.85 14.50 -18.56
N ASP A 266 4.52 14.55 -19.86
CA ASP A 266 3.72 15.65 -20.39
C ASP A 266 2.25 15.55 -19.92
N ALA A 267 1.67 14.35 -19.89
CA ALA A 267 0.31 14.15 -19.40
C ALA A 267 0.17 14.47 -17.90
N LEU A 268 1.19 14.21 -17.08
CA LEU A 268 1.19 14.56 -15.64
C LEU A 268 1.16 16.09 -15.42
N ARG A 269 1.67 16.89 -16.36
CA ARG A 269 1.54 18.36 -16.31
C ARG A 269 0.11 18.82 -16.54
N ASP A 270 -0.60 18.12 -17.43
CA ASP A 270 -2.02 18.41 -17.72
C ASP A 270 -2.94 17.86 -16.62
N PHE A 271 -2.49 16.81 -15.89
CA PHE A 271 -3.24 16.10 -14.85
C PHE A 271 -2.43 16.03 -13.51
N PRO A 272 -2.21 17.18 -12.85
CA PRO A 272 -1.28 17.25 -11.71
C PRO A 272 -1.69 16.43 -10.48
N HIS A 273 -2.96 16.11 -10.29
CA HIS A 273 -3.39 15.28 -9.16
C HIS A 273 -2.87 13.83 -9.23
N LEU A 274 -2.41 13.35 -10.39
CA LEU A 274 -1.72 12.07 -10.49
C LEU A 274 -0.25 12.15 -10.04
N ASN A 275 0.36 13.37 -10.05
CA ASN A 275 1.69 13.64 -9.54
C ASN A 275 1.61 14.14 -8.10
N ALA A 276 0.98 13.35 -7.22
CA ALA A 276 0.66 13.76 -5.85
C ALA A 276 0.85 12.64 -4.82
N SER A 277 0.83 13.03 -3.56
CA SER A 277 0.74 12.15 -2.39
C SER A 277 -0.50 12.47 -1.60
N PHE A 278 -1.14 11.45 -0.98
CA PHE A 278 -2.35 11.62 -0.19
C PHE A 278 -2.01 11.91 1.27
N GLY A 279 -2.39 13.09 1.79
CA GLY A 279 -2.09 13.58 3.12
C GLY A 279 -3.22 13.39 4.16
N GLY A 280 -4.21 12.55 3.87
CA GLY A 280 -5.36 12.30 4.76
C GLY A 280 -6.59 13.14 4.40
N ASP A 281 -6.53 14.44 4.57
CA ASP A 281 -7.60 15.41 4.25
C ASP A 281 -7.25 16.34 3.07
N HIS A 282 -6.06 16.18 2.49
CA HIS A 282 -5.56 16.98 1.37
C HIS A 282 -4.68 16.16 0.42
N LEU A 283 -4.42 16.69 -0.77
CA LEU A 283 -3.40 16.18 -1.69
C LEU A 283 -2.18 17.11 -1.64
N VAL A 284 -1.01 16.51 -1.54
CA VAL A 284 0.26 17.20 -1.78
C VAL A 284 0.61 17.01 -3.24
N VAL A 285 0.31 18.00 -4.08
CA VAL A 285 0.65 17.99 -5.50
C VAL A 285 2.12 18.43 -5.65
N HIS A 286 2.92 17.58 -6.30
CA HIS A 286 4.34 17.84 -6.50
C HIS A 286 4.58 18.70 -7.74
N ASP A 287 5.45 19.71 -7.62
CA ASP A 287 5.85 20.57 -8.74
C ASP A 287 6.77 19.83 -9.71
N SER A 288 7.76 19.11 -9.17
CA SER A 288 8.67 18.28 -9.97
C SER A 288 8.04 16.93 -10.28
N ILE A 289 8.26 16.43 -11.50
CA ILE A 289 7.83 15.09 -11.91
C ILE A 289 9.02 14.13 -11.81
N ASN A 290 8.99 13.27 -10.82
CA ASN A 290 10.03 12.27 -10.55
C ASN A 290 9.47 10.87 -10.78
N ILE A 291 9.86 10.22 -11.87
CA ILE A 291 9.31 8.92 -12.24
C ILE A 291 10.19 7.80 -11.73
N ALA A 292 9.65 7.02 -10.79
CA ALA A 292 10.23 5.75 -10.37
C ALA A 292 9.98 4.68 -11.45
N VAL A 293 11.01 3.94 -11.82
CA VAL A 293 10.93 2.86 -12.82
C VAL A 293 11.23 1.53 -12.14
N ALA A 294 10.24 0.64 -12.09
CA ALA A 294 10.41 -0.67 -11.47
C ALA A 294 11.36 -1.56 -12.28
N VAL A 295 12.42 -2.04 -11.63
CA VAL A 295 13.47 -2.89 -12.21
C VAL A 295 13.54 -4.22 -11.45
N ASP A 296 13.42 -5.33 -12.18
CA ASP A 296 13.60 -6.66 -11.63
C ASP A 296 15.09 -6.97 -11.37
N ILE A 297 15.37 -7.59 -10.20
CA ILE A 297 16.69 -8.04 -9.76
C ILE A 297 16.79 -9.57 -9.79
N GLY A 298 16.54 -10.15 -10.97
CA GLY A 298 16.71 -11.59 -11.17
C GLY A 298 15.71 -12.45 -10.39
N PHE A 299 14.46 -12.01 -10.28
CA PHE A 299 13.37 -12.62 -9.49
C PHE A 299 13.56 -12.60 -7.96
N GLU A 300 14.66 -12.05 -7.46
CA GLU A 300 14.87 -11.86 -6.01
C GLU A 300 13.98 -10.75 -5.44
N GLY A 301 13.62 -9.76 -6.27
CA GLY A 301 12.76 -8.64 -5.89
C GLY A 301 12.66 -7.58 -6.98
N LEU A 302 11.98 -6.48 -6.65
CA LEU A 302 11.86 -5.29 -7.48
C LEU A 302 12.38 -4.08 -6.69
N LEU A 303 13.17 -3.24 -7.36
CA LEU A 303 13.50 -1.91 -6.88
C LEU A 303 13.00 -0.87 -7.88
N ALA A 304 12.66 0.31 -7.42
CA ALA A 304 12.09 1.37 -8.25
C ALA A 304 12.96 2.65 -8.19
N PRO A 305 14.15 2.65 -8.84
CA PRO A 305 14.97 3.84 -8.90
C PRO A 305 14.26 4.98 -9.64
N VAL A 306 14.60 6.22 -9.27
CA VAL A 306 13.87 7.43 -9.63
C VAL A 306 14.64 8.26 -10.66
N VAL A 307 14.01 8.49 -11.80
CA VAL A 307 14.45 9.52 -12.76
C VAL A 307 13.86 10.85 -12.32
N LYS A 308 14.69 11.74 -11.80
CA LYS A 308 14.26 13.02 -11.23
C LYS A 308 14.08 14.08 -12.32
N GLY A 309 13.08 14.98 -12.20
CA GLY A 309 12.86 16.12 -13.08
C GLY A 309 12.64 15.73 -14.55
N VAL A 310 11.79 14.74 -14.81
CA VAL A 310 11.57 14.21 -16.17
C VAL A 310 10.94 15.21 -17.12
N GLU A 311 10.21 16.21 -16.60
CA GLU A 311 9.54 17.28 -17.36
C GLU A 311 10.51 18.13 -18.20
N GLY A 312 11.74 18.30 -17.71
CA GLY A 312 12.79 19.06 -18.41
C GLY A 312 13.66 18.23 -19.35
N LYS A 313 13.47 16.91 -19.44
CA LYS A 313 14.38 16.00 -20.14
C LYS A 313 13.87 15.60 -21.52
N ARG A 314 14.78 15.55 -22.49
CA ARG A 314 14.52 15.01 -23.83
C ARG A 314 14.53 13.48 -23.81
N LEU A 315 13.93 12.86 -24.82
CA LEU A 315 13.83 11.40 -24.97
C LEU A 315 15.18 10.69 -24.82
N ARG A 316 16.24 11.19 -25.46
CA ARG A 316 17.59 10.60 -25.42
C ARG A 316 18.16 10.58 -24.01
N GLN A 317 17.98 11.67 -23.26
CA GLN A 317 18.43 11.75 -21.87
C GLN A 317 17.66 10.79 -20.98
N LEU A 318 16.33 10.74 -21.13
CA LEU A 318 15.49 9.77 -20.40
C LEU A 318 15.91 8.32 -20.67
N ALA A 319 16.20 8.00 -21.94
CA ALA A 319 16.64 6.65 -22.31
C ALA A 319 17.98 6.26 -21.65
N ARG A 320 18.94 7.19 -21.59
CA ARG A 320 20.25 7.00 -20.93
C ARG A 320 20.08 6.81 -19.42
N GLU A 321 19.34 7.68 -18.76
CA GLU A 321 19.14 7.64 -17.31
C GLU A 321 18.36 6.38 -16.87
N ILE A 322 17.30 6.01 -17.59
CA ILE A 322 16.55 4.76 -17.34
C ILE A 322 17.48 3.55 -17.48
N LYS A 323 18.34 3.54 -18.53
CA LYS A 323 19.29 2.45 -18.75
C LYS A 323 20.35 2.39 -17.65
N ASP A 324 20.95 3.51 -17.28
CA ASP A 324 21.95 3.60 -16.22
C ASP A 324 21.38 3.11 -14.88
N LEU A 325 20.22 3.65 -14.46
CA LEU A 325 19.53 3.25 -13.24
C LEU A 325 19.19 1.75 -13.24
N ALA A 326 18.73 1.22 -14.38
CA ALA A 326 18.43 -0.21 -14.50
C ALA A 326 19.69 -1.09 -14.36
N ASP A 327 20.80 -0.67 -14.91
CA ASP A 327 22.07 -1.40 -14.79
C ASP A 327 22.62 -1.35 -13.37
N ARG A 328 22.64 -0.15 -12.75
CA ARG A 328 23.06 0.01 -11.34
C ARG A 328 22.15 -0.75 -10.38
N THR A 329 20.85 -0.87 -10.68
CA THR A 329 19.94 -1.72 -9.91
C THR A 329 20.36 -3.19 -9.93
N ARG A 330 20.62 -3.74 -11.14
CA ARG A 330 20.99 -5.16 -11.30
C ARG A 330 22.36 -5.46 -10.74
N THR A 331 23.29 -4.49 -10.75
CA THR A 331 24.64 -4.61 -10.18
C THR A 331 24.72 -4.22 -8.71
N LYS A 332 23.58 -3.92 -8.06
CA LYS A 332 23.49 -3.50 -6.65
C LYS A 332 24.34 -2.24 -6.33
N GLN A 333 24.35 -1.29 -7.25
CA GLN A 333 25.14 -0.02 -7.17
C GLN A 333 24.24 1.20 -7.00
N LEU A 334 22.99 1.02 -6.59
CA LEU A 334 22.10 2.15 -6.27
C LEU A 334 22.50 2.78 -4.93
N THR A 335 22.35 4.10 -4.89
CA THR A 335 22.42 4.87 -3.65
C THR A 335 21.01 5.07 -3.07
N PRO A 336 20.87 5.39 -1.77
CA PRO A 336 19.56 5.73 -1.19
C PRO A 336 18.89 6.91 -1.93
N ASP A 337 19.64 7.87 -2.43
CA ASP A 337 19.11 8.99 -3.21
C ASP A 337 18.48 8.57 -4.54
N ASP A 338 18.99 7.50 -5.16
CA ASP A 338 18.41 6.93 -6.39
C ASP A 338 17.01 6.32 -6.16
N LEU A 339 16.67 5.96 -4.92
CA LEU A 339 15.39 5.33 -4.55
C LEU A 339 14.39 6.30 -3.93
N SER A 340 14.80 7.54 -3.69
CA SER A 340 14.02 8.54 -2.95
C SER A 340 13.38 9.59 -3.85
N GLY A 341 12.28 10.20 -3.38
CA GLY A 341 11.64 11.36 -4.01
C GLY A 341 10.84 11.05 -5.28
N GLY A 342 10.47 9.80 -5.53
CA GLY A 342 9.59 9.44 -6.63
C GLY A 342 8.16 9.92 -6.41
N THR A 343 7.54 10.56 -7.42
CA THR A 343 6.18 11.12 -7.34
C THR A 343 5.17 10.33 -8.16
N PHE A 344 5.63 9.53 -9.09
CA PHE A 344 4.83 8.61 -9.91
C PHE A 344 5.67 7.37 -10.25
N THR A 345 5.05 6.21 -10.41
CA THR A 345 5.78 4.97 -10.72
C THR A 345 5.36 4.39 -12.08
N LEU A 346 6.36 3.95 -12.87
CA LEU A 346 6.17 3.11 -14.05
C LEU A 346 6.68 1.69 -13.75
N THR A 347 5.88 0.68 -14.08
CA THR A 347 6.32 -0.71 -14.07
C THR A 347 6.22 -1.32 -15.46
N ASN A 348 7.17 -2.17 -15.84
CA ASN A 348 7.23 -2.75 -17.18
C ASN A 348 7.33 -4.29 -17.11
N ALA A 349 6.19 -4.95 -17.27
CA ALA A 349 6.10 -6.39 -17.40
C ALA A 349 6.05 -6.86 -18.89
N GLY A 350 6.05 -5.93 -19.82
CA GLY A 350 5.90 -6.21 -21.25
C GLY A 350 6.97 -7.11 -21.86
N GLN A 351 8.17 -7.12 -21.26
CA GLN A 351 9.25 -8.05 -21.68
C GLN A 351 8.88 -9.53 -21.53
N TYR A 352 7.93 -9.85 -20.64
CA TYR A 352 7.42 -11.21 -20.44
C TYR A 352 6.18 -11.51 -21.28
N GLY A 353 5.74 -10.57 -22.13
CA GLY A 353 4.61 -10.72 -23.05
C GLY A 353 3.24 -10.62 -22.36
N THR A 354 3.15 -9.98 -21.22
CA THR A 354 1.89 -9.73 -20.51
C THR A 354 0.92 -8.96 -21.41
N MET A 355 -0.36 -9.22 -21.26
CA MET A 355 -1.41 -8.49 -21.95
C MET A 355 -1.82 -7.24 -21.16
N MET A 356 -1.99 -7.39 -19.86
CA MET A 356 -2.43 -6.34 -18.94
C MET A 356 -2.11 -6.75 -17.51
N GLN A 357 -1.55 -5.84 -16.74
CA GLN A 357 -1.19 -6.05 -15.34
C GLN A 357 -1.64 -4.84 -14.53
N PHE A 358 -2.21 -5.09 -13.35
CA PHE A 358 -2.62 -4.04 -12.43
C PHE A 358 -1.68 -4.03 -11.20
N PRO A 359 -0.73 -3.10 -11.14
CA PRO A 359 0.24 -3.01 -10.06
C PRO A 359 -0.38 -2.46 -8.77
N ILE A 360 0.30 -2.70 -7.65
CA ILE A 360 -0.03 -2.06 -6.37
C ILE A 360 0.67 -0.72 -6.31
N ILE A 361 -0.02 0.31 -5.82
CA ILE A 361 0.50 1.67 -5.70
C ILE A 361 1.73 1.68 -4.78
N ASN A 362 2.78 2.37 -5.22
CA ASN A 362 3.99 2.59 -4.43
C ASN A 362 3.76 3.81 -3.52
N GLN A 363 3.39 3.56 -2.26
CA GLN A 363 3.14 4.63 -1.28
C GLN A 363 4.37 5.55 -1.11
N PRO A 364 4.19 6.87 -0.86
CA PRO A 364 2.94 7.60 -0.63
C PRO A 364 2.27 8.13 -1.92
N GLN A 365 2.69 7.69 -3.10
CA GLN A 365 2.13 8.09 -4.39
C GLN A 365 0.65 7.68 -4.51
N VAL A 366 -0.09 8.38 -5.36
CA VAL A 366 -1.51 8.10 -5.60
C VAL A 366 -1.78 7.23 -6.82
N ALA A 367 -0.77 6.97 -7.65
CA ALA A 367 -0.94 6.18 -8.88
C ALA A 367 0.35 5.49 -9.33
N ILE A 368 0.18 4.42 -10.08
CA ILE A 368 1.24 3.65 -10.75
C ILE A 368 0.73 3.14 -12.09
N LEU A 369 1.53 3.28 -13.14
CA LEU A 369 1.20 2.85 -14.50
C LEU A 369 2.02 1.62 -14.90
N SER A 370 1.32 0.55 -15.33
CA SER A 370 1.93 -0.61 -15.97
C SER A 370 2.01 -0.41 -17.48
N THR A 371 3.16 -0.77 -18.06
CA THR A 371 3.36 -0.87 -19.48
C THR A 371 3.49 -2.34 -19.85
N ASP A 372 2.57 -2.83 -20.68
CA ASP A 372 2.49 -4.24 -21.01
C ASP A 372 3.06 -4.54 -22.41
N GLY A 373 2.96 -5.79 -22.85
CA GLY A 373 3.60 -6.26 -24.07
C GLY A 373 2.99 -5.64 -25.32
N VAL A 374 3.83 -4.99 -26.14
CA VAL A 374 3.44 -4.49 -27.47
C VAL A 374 3.51 -5.64 -28.47
N LYS A 375 2.39 -5.89 -29.17
CA LYS A 375 2.24 -6.99 -30.14
C LYS A 375 1.67 -6.48 -31.44
N ARG A 376 1.93 -7.18 -32.55
CA ARG A 376 1.28 -6.91 -33.84
C ARG A 376 -0.18 -7.37 -33.76
N LYS A 377 -1.12 -6.44 -34.00
CA LYS A 377 -2.57 -6.70 -34.02
C LYS A 377 -3.22 -6.09 -35.25
N PRO A 378 -4.32 -6.68 -35.78
CA PRO A 378 -5.16 -6.00 -36.75
C PRO A 378 -5.89 -4.85 -36.07
N VAL A 379 -5.89 -3.69 -36.71
CA VAL A 379 -6.61 -2.47 -36.27
C VAL A 379 -7.38 -1.89 -37.45
N VAL A 380 -8.46 -1.21 -37.17
CA VAL A 380 -9.16 -0.41 -38.14
C VAL A 380 -8.46 0.95 -38.28
N VAL A 381 -8.07 1.31 -39.47
CA VAL A 381 -7.51 2.63 -39.79
C VAL A 381 -8.44 3.35 -40.76
N THR A 382 -8.60 4.64 -40.53
CA THR A 382 -9.44 5.51 -41.37
C THR A 382 -8.55 6.45 -42.17
N ASP A 383 -8.75 6.52 -43.48
CA ASP A 383 -8.02 7.44 -44.37
C ASP A 383 -8.59 8.87 -44.30
N GLU A 384 -7.95 9.81 -45.00
CA GLU A 384 -8.35 11.22 -45.04
C GLU A 384 -9.74 11.45 -45.65
N PHE A 385 -10.31 10.48 -46.39
CA PHE A 385 -11.64 10.50 -46.97
C PHE A 385 -12.70 9.81 -46.12
N GLY A 386 -12.30 9.26 -44.96
CA GLY A 386 -13.22 8.55 -44.03
C GLY A 386 -13.44 7.07 -44.40
N ASN A 387 -12.65 6.49 -45.34
CA ASN A 387 -12.76 5.07 -45.64
C ASN A 387 -11.98 4.23 -44.60
N GLU A 388 -12.61 3.16 -44.14
CA GLU A 388 -12.00 2.23 -43.16
C GLU A 388 -11.30 1.07 -43.89
N SER A 389 -10.15 0.68 -43.37
CA SER A 389 -9.39 -0.49 -43.80
C SER A 389 -8.72 -1.20 -42.60
N ILE A 390 -8.32 -2.46 -42.79
CA ILE A 390 -7.60 -3.22 -41.75
C ILE A 390 -6.09 -3.08 -42.01
N ALA A 391 -5.40 -2.53 -41.02
CA ALA A 391 -3.94 -2.51 -40.98
C ALA A 391 -3.41 -3.39 -39.85
N ILE A 392 -2.12 -3.71 -39.88
CA ILE A 392 -1.45 -4.44 -38.81
C ILE A 392 -0.51 -3.47 -38.07
N HIS A 393 -0.87 -3.08 -36.86
CA HIS A 393 -0.12 -2.14 -36.04
C HIS A 393 0.53 -2.82 -34.82
N SER A 394 1.47 -2.11 -34.21
CA SER A 394 2.07 -2.42 -32.93
C SER A 394 1.20 -1.88 -31.82
N VAL A 395 0.48 -2.76 -31.12
CA VAL A 395 -0.54 -2.37 -30.13
C VAL A 395 -0.17 -2.97 -28.78
N GLY A 396 -0.32 -2.18 -27.72
CA GLY A 396 -0.09 -2.58 -26.34
C GLY A 396 -1.16 -1.99 -25.42
N VAL A 397 -1.08 -2.33 -24.14
CA VAL A 397 -2.01 -1.80 -23.11
C VAL A 397 -1.21 -0.98 -22.11
N LEU A 398 -1.76 0.15 -21.70
CA LEU A 398 -1.39 0.87 -20.50
C LEU A 398 -2.44 0.62 -19.43
N ALA A 399 -2.02 0.20 -18.24
CA ALA A 399 -2.91 -0.10 -17.13
C ALA A 399 -2.52 0.73 -15.90
N LEU A 400 -3.43 1.60 -15.46
CA LEU A 400 -3.25 2.52 -14.34
C LEU A 400 -3.95 1.95 -13.10
N ALA A 401 -3.21 1.76 -12.01
CA ALA A 401 -3.76 1.59 -10.68
C ALA A 401 -3.67 2.92 -9.94
N TRP A 402 -4.76 3.34 -9.30
CA TRP A 402 -4.86 4.66 -8.69
C TRP A 402 -5.73 4.66 -7.43
N ASP A 403 -5.51 5.66 -6.58
CA ASP A 403 -6.17 5.82 -5.28
C ASP A 403 -7.45 6.65 -5.44
N HIS A 404 -8.62 6.02 -5.20
CA HIS A 404 -9.93 6.68 -5.36
C HIS A 404 -10.17 7.83 -4.37
N ARG A 405 -9.34 7.97 -3.35
CA ARG A 405 -9.40 9.13 -2.44
C ARG A 405 -8.81 10.39 -3.07
N ALA A 406 -7.91 10.23 -4.05
CA ALA A 406 -7.21 11.34 -4.67
C ALA A 406 -8.02 12.00 -5.80
N PHE A 407 -8.74 11.20 -6.60
CA PHE A 407 -9.54 11.66 -7.74
C PHE A 407 -10.51 10.57 -8.21
N ASP A 408 -11.38 10.91 -9.16
CA ASP A 408 -12.41 10.02 -9.72
C ASP A 408 -11.99 9.38 -11.05
N GLY A 409 -12.74 8.34 -11.47
CA GLY A 409 -12.47 7.57 -12.68
C GLY A 409 -12.43 8.38 -13.97
N ALA A 410 -13.21 9.46 -14.08
CA ALA A 410 -13.17 10.35 -15.23
C ALA A 410 -11.81 11.04 -15.39
N TYR A 411 -11.19 11.46 -14.29
CA TYR A 411 -9.87 12.09 -14.28
C TYR A 411 -8.78 11.08 -14.69
N ALA A 412 -8.84 9.85 -14.16
CA ALA A 412 -7.92 8.77 -14.51
C ALA A 412 -8.04 8.37 -16.00
N ALA A 413 -9.27 8.27 -16.52
CA ALA A 413 -9.53 7.95 -17.93
C ALA A 413 -9.05 9.08 -18.86
N ALA A 414 -9.29 10.34 -18.50
CA ALA A 414 -8.82 11.51 -19.26
C ALA A 414 -7.28 11.58 -19.31
N PHE A 415 -6.61 11.25 -18.22
CA PHE A 415 -5.15 11.15 -18.21
C PHE A 415 -4.64 10.06 -19.17
N LEU A 416 -5.19 8.85 -19.11
CA LEU A 416 -4.78 7.78 -20.04
C LEU A 416 -5.08 8.14 -21.50
N ASN A 417 -6.21 8.77 -21.77
CA ASN A 417 -6.54 9.28 -23.10
C ASN A 417 -5.51 10.31 -23.58
N ARG A 418 -5.07 11.20 -22.69
CA ARG A 418 -4.01 12.17 -23.01
C ARG A 418 -2.67 11.48 -23.30
N VAL A 419 -2.29 10.48 -22.54
CA VAL A 419 -1.08 9.68 -22.82
C VAL A 419 -1.22 8.98 -24.17
N GLN A 420 -2.36 8.39 -24.46
CA GLN A 420 -2.68 7.77 -25.76
C GLN A 420 -2.52 8.78 -26.90
N GLU A 421 -3.18 9.93 -26.82
CA GLU A 421 -3.10 10.99 -27.82
C GLU A 421 -1.65 11.39 -28.11
N ILE A 422 -0.85 11.60 -27.05
CA ILE A 422 0.57 11.96 -27.21
C ILE A 422 1.35 10.84 -27.91
N ILE A 423 1.15 9.58 -27.53
CA ILE A 423 1.86 8.44 -28.15
C ILE A 423 1.49 8.30 -29.63
N GLU A 424 0.21 8.45 -29.96
CA GLU A 424 -0.33 8.20 -31.29
C GLU A 424 -0.15 9.39 -32.25
N THR A 425 -0.01 10.63 -31.75
CA THR A 425 -0.01 11.82 -32.63
C THR A 425 1.29 12.59 -32.68
N ARG A 426 2.16 12.49 -31.66
CA ARG A 426 3.42 13.27 -31.59
C ARG A 426 4.39 12.95 -32.72
N ASP A 427 5.13 13.96 -33.17
CA ASP A 427 6.31 13.80 -34.03
C ASP A 427 7.49 13.24 -33.22
N TRP A 428 7.56 11.93 -33.13
CA TRP A 428 8.63 11.24 -32.41
C TRP A 428 9.98 11.29 -33.14
N GLU A 429 9.99 11.57 -34.46
CA GLU A 429 11.22 11.76 -35.23
C GLU A 429 12.02 12.95 -34.71
N ALA A 430 11.32 14.05 -34.38
CA ALA A 430 11.95 15.26 -33.80
C ALA A 430 12.51 15.03 -32.39
N GLU A 431 11.95 14.07 -31.64
CA GLU A 431 12.37 13.77 -30.26
C GLU A 431 13.61 12.85 -30.18
N VAL A 432 13.84 12.02 -31.21
CA VAL A 432 14.97 11.06 -31.25
C VAL A 432 16.25 11.70 -31.77
N ARG A 433 16.14 12.75 -32.59
CA ARG A 433 17.28 13.54 -33.10
C ARG A 433 17.88 14.41 -32.00
#